data_7ed05c0133c45dcb969f7facae420066
#
_entry.id   7ed05c0133c45dcb969f7facae420066
#
_cell.length_a   1.000
_cell.length_b   1.000
_cell.length_c   1.000
_cell.angle_alpha   90.00
_cell.angle_beta   90.00
_cell.angle_gamma   90.00
#
_symmetry.space_group_name_H-M   'P 1'
#
loop_
_entity.id
_entity.type
_entity.pdbx_description
1 polymer ?
#
loop_
_entity_poly.entity_id
_entity_poly.type
_entity_poly.pdbx_seq_one_letter_code
_entity_poly.pdbx_strand_id
1 'polypeptide(L)'
;MLSCQRIVTPGSRCVCGAPIRWHDNIPVLSWLLLHGRARCCGQPFSFRYPFVELLTAALFTACWLRFPPAVAFAGWVFIGCLIAATFIDLDHFIIPDAFTIGLGVVGLLLSALIPALHGHGSAPAPLGHLRSLADSLQGLLIGSGLVLWIGLVAETLLRREAMGFGDVKFVGAIGAFCGWQGAVFAVFGGAAVGTVWLAAAWLWQRATGRRAPVAPPTETPEGETAPLAFGAHVPFGPMLAVAGALHFLFLRGPVAAWFADVAILFRS
;
A
#
# COMPACT_ATOMS: atom_id res chain seq x y z
N MET A 1 29.21 25.84 -11.99
CA MET A 1 29.61 25.43 -10.62
C MET A 1 28.37 24.92 -9.93
N LEU A 2 28.16 23.60 -9.94
CA LEU A 2 27.07 22.93 -9.23
C LEU A 2 27.46 22.86 -7.74
N SER A 3 26.83 23.69 -6.91
CA SER A 3 26.97 23.67 -5.47
C SER A 3 26.43 22.32 -4.97
N CYS A 4 27.30 21.46 -4.52
CA CYS A 4 26.98 20.21 -3.84
C CYS A 4 26.36 20.57 -2.49
N GLN A 5 25.04 20.78 -2.43
CA GLN A 5 24.32 20.96 -1.18
C GLN A 5 24.34 19.62 -0.43
N ARG A 6 25.01 19.60 0.71
CA ARG A 6 25.07 18.45 1.61
C ARG A 6 23.66 18.07 2.05
N ILE A 7 23.21 16.89 1.67
CA ILE A 7 21.89 16.34 1.99
C ILE A 7 21.68 16.09 3.50
N VAL A 8 22.77 16.09 4.28
CA VAL A 8 22.76 15.69 5.69
C VAL A 8 22.73 16.85 6.70
N THR A 9 22.89 18.08 6.27
CA THR A 9 22.83 19.25 7.17
C THR A 9 22.41 20.54 6.49
N PRO A 10 21.13 20.69 6.11
CA PRO A 10 20.40 21.88 6.48
C PRO A 10 19.22 21.46 7.36
N GLY A 11 19.12 22.04 8.57
CA GLY A 11 17.91 21.90 9.39
C GLY A 11 16.67 22.21 8.54
N SER A 12 15.53 21.56 8.84
CA SER A 12 14.28 21.76 8.13
C SER A 12 13.97 23.23 7.98
N ARG A 13 13.64 23.66 6.76
CA ARG A 13 13.33 25.08 6.45
C ARG A 13 11.91 25.22 5.95
N CYS A 14 11.27 26.29 6.37
CA CYS A 14 9.97 26.69 5.83
C CYS A 14 10.11 27.16 4.36
N VAL A 15 9.01 27.15 3.61
CA VAL A 15 8.96 27.69 2.23
C VAL A 15 9.47 29.14 2.15
N CYS A 16 9.32 29.92 3.23
CA CYS A 16 9.86 31.29 3.34
C CYS A 16 11.39 31.34 3.62
N GLY A 17 12.08 30.18 3.71
CA GLY A 17 13.51 30.08 3.98
C GLY A 17 13.89 30.09 5.47
N ALA A 18 12.98 30.43 6.38
CA ALA A 18 13.24 30.45 7.82
C ALA A 18 13.50 29.04 8.38
N PRO A 19 14.44 28.88 9.33
CA PRO A 19 14.70 27.59 9.95
C PRO A 19 13.52 27.18 10.84
N ILE A 20 13.13 25.91 10.76
CA ILE A 20 12.05 25.33 11.58
C ILE A 20 12.69 24.90 12.91
N ARG A 21 12.07 25.27 14.03
CA ARG A 21 12.52 24.86 15.37
C ARG A 21 12.28 23.37 15.54
N TRP A 22 13.14 22.68 16.30
CA TRP A 22 13.05 21.22 16.48
C TRP A 22 11.68 20.73 16.98
N HIS A 23 11.03 21.48 17.90
CA HIS A 23 9.69 21.15 18.41
C HIS A 23 8.56 21.44 17.42
N ASP A 24 8.77 22.34 16.45
CA ASP A 24 7.83 22.55 15.36
C ASP A 24 8.00 21.49 14.24
N ASN A 25 9.00 20.61 14.37
CA ASN A 25 9.26 19.50 13.45
C ASN A 25 8.62 18.18 13.91
N ILE A 26 7.83 18.20 15.01
CA ILE A 26 6.98 17.08 15.43
C ILE A 26 5.61 17.27 14.76
N PRO A 27 5.27 16.55 13.64
CA PRO A 27 4.19 16.97 12.75
C PRO A 27 2.82 17.03 13.42
N VAL A 28 2.45 16.01 14.19
CA VAL A 28 1.13 15.96 14.84
C VAL A 28 1.01 17.08 15.89
N LEU A 29 2.01 17.19 16.77
CA LEU A 29 1.99 18.18 17.85
C LEU A 29 2.05 19.61 17.30
N SER A 30 2.93 19.82 16.34
CA SER A 30 3.11 21.11 15.67
C SER A 30 1.83 21.52 14.91
N TRP A 31 1.21 20.57 14.18
CA TRP A 31 -0.03 20.84 13.44
C TRP A 31 -1.18 21.26 14.38
N LEU A 32 -1.33 20.57 15.51
CA LEU A 32 -2.35 20.88 16.52
C LEU A 32 -2.08 22.25 17.17
N LEU A 33 -0.84 22.49 17.62
CA LEU A 33 -0.49 23.74 18.32
C LEU A 33 -0.51 24.97 17.41
N LEU A 34 -0.15 24.81 16.15
CA LEU A 34 -0.10 25.90 15.17
C LEU A 34 -1.34 25.96 14.28
N HIS A 35 -2.36 25.12 14.54
CA HIS A 35 -3.61 25.08 13.79
C HIS A 35 -3.37 24.96 12.28
N GLY A 36 -2.39 24.13 11.88
CA GLY A 36 -2.03 23.88 10.49
C GLY A 36 -1.36 25.05 9.77
N ARG A 37 -0.77 26.00 10.48
CA ARG A 37 -0.08 27.17 9.90
C ARG A 37 1.35 27.27 10.37
N ALA A 38 2.26 27.63 9.44
CA ALA A 38 3.67 27.81 9.76
C ALA A 38 3.86 29.01 10.70
N ARG A 39 4.64 28.85 11.78
CA ARG A 39 4.91 29.89 12.79
C ARG A 39 5.57 31.15 12.21
N CYS A 40 6.40 30.99 11.18
CA CYS A 40 7.22 32.07 10.63
C CYS A 40 6.47 32.94 9.62
N CYS A 41 5.61 32.37 8.77
CA CYS A 41 4.96 33.07 7.67
C CYS A 41 3.44 32.86 7.61
N GLY A 42 2.86 32.07 8.53
CA GLY A 42 1.42 31.80 8.58
C GLY A 42 0.89 30.95 7.41
N GLN A 43 1.76 30.46 6.51
CA GLN A 43 1.32 29.61 5.39
C GLN A 43 0.70 28.32 5.90
N PRO A 44 -0.45 27.88 5.34
CA PRO A 44 -1.07 26.62 5.71
C PRO A 44 -0.22 25.45 5.23
N PHE A 45 -0.10 24.41 6.05
CA PHE A 45 0.47 23.14 5.66
C PHE A 45 -0.57 22.01 5.78
N SER A 46 -0.47 21.06 4.85
CA SER A 46 -1.47 20.02 4.65
C SER A 46 -1.64 19.12 5.89
N PHE A 47 -2.91 18.79 6.19
CA PHE A 47 -3.25 17.75 7.17
C PHE A 47 -2.68 16.37 6.82
N ARG A 48 -2.29 16.15 5.57
CA ARG A 48 -1.71 14.89 5.10
C ARG A 48 -0.47 14.48 5.92
N TYR A 49 0.39 15.43 6.31
CA TYR A 49 1.60 15.13 7.08
C TYR A 49 1.30 14.50 8.44
N PRO A 50 0.53 15.13 9.35
CA PRO A 50 0.18 14.52 10.62
C PRO A 50 -0.66 13.25 10.46
N PHE A 51 -1.47 13.13 9.41
CA PHE A 51 -2.24 11.93 9.12
C PHE A 51 -1.34 10.74 8.79
N VAL A 52 -0.36 10.91 7.89
CA VAL A 52 0.58 9.84 7.53
C VAL A 52 1.39 9.40 8.74
N GLU A 53 1.82 10.32 9.59
CA GLU A 53 2.59 10.00 10.78
C GLU A 53 1.75 9.22 11.79
N LEU A 54 0.52 9.65 12.08
CA LEU A 54 -0.39 8.93 12.96
C LEU A 54 -0.74 7.54 12.42
N LEU A 55 -1.01 7.44 11.12
CA LEU A 55 -1.28 6.16 10.46
C LEU A 55 -0.10 5.20 10.60
N THR A 56 1.11 5.70 10.32
CA THR A 56 2.33 4.90 10.44
C THR A 56 2.56 4.45 11.88
N ALA A 57 2.45 5.37 12.84
CA ALA A 57 2.62 5.06 14.26
C ALA A 57 1.60 4.02 14.73
N ALA A 58 0.32 4.17 14.35
CA ALA A 58 -0.74 3.23 14.72
C ALA A 58 -0.50 1.83 14.14
N LEU A 59 -0.16 1.73 12.85
CA LEU A 59 0.08 0.45 12.20
C LEU A 59 1.37 -0.22 12.68
N PHE A 60 2.43 0.54 12.95
CA PHE A 60 3.67 0.00 13.53
C PHE A 60 3.45 -0.51 14.96
N THR A 61 2.69 0.23 15.76
CA THR A 61 2.28 -0.21 17.10
C THR A 61 1.43 -1.48 17.02
N ALA A 62 0.49 -1.56 16.10
CA ALA A 62 -0.31 -2.76 15.87
C ALA A 62 0.56 -3.98 15.51
N CYS A 63 1.57 -3.81 14.65
CA CYS A 63 2.55 -4.87 14.35
C CYS A 63 3.28 -5.34 15.61
N TRP A 64 3.77 -4.40 16.41
CA TRP A 64 4.53 -4.70 17.63
C TRP A 64 3.71 -5.44 18.68
N LEU A 65 2.45 -5.04 18.87
CA LEU A 65 1.55 -5.66 19.85
C LEU A 65 1.05 -7.05 19.41
N ARG A 66 1.04 -7.33 18.11
CA ARG A 66 0.42 -8.55 17.58
C ARG A 66 1.41 -9.66 17.24
N PHE A 67 2.66 -9.33 16.96
CA PHE A 67 3.65 -10.28 16.46
C PHE A 67 4.90 -10.35 17.33
N PRO A 68 5.62 -11.49 17.32
CA PRO A 68 6.97 -11.57 17.87
C PRO A 68 7.90 -10.54 17.23
N PRO A 69 8.94 -10.04 17.93
CA PRO A 69 9.77 -8.94 17.46
C PRO A 69 10.30 -9.09 16.04
N ALA A 70 10.80 -10.27 15.65
CA ALA A 70 11.32 -10.50 14.31
C ALA A 70 10.24 -10.32 13.22
N VAL A 71 9.02 -10.84 13.43
CA VAL A 71 7.89 -10.68 12.52
C VAL A 71 7.38 -9.23 12.53
N ALA A 72 7.38 -8.56 13.70
CA ALA A 72 7.01 -7.17 13.81
C ALA A 72 7.93 -6.26 12.99
N PHE A 73 9.26 -6.49 13.02
CA PHE A 73 10.22 -5.77 12.17
C PHE A 73 9.95 -6.00 10.67
N ALA A 74 9.70 -7.25 10.26
CA ALA A 74 9.30 -7.54 8.89
C ALA A 74 8.00 -6.80 8.51
N GLY A 75 7.03 -6.75 9.45
CA GLY A 75 5.80 -6.00 9.32
C GLY A 75 6.01 -4.49 9.18
N TRP A 76 6.94 -3.90 9.90
CA TRP A 76 7.29 -2.48 9.76
C TRP A 76 7.83 -2.15 8.38
N VAL A 77 8.72 -2.99 7.84
CA VAL A 77 9.21 -2.83 6.48
C VAL A 77 8.06 -2.92 5.48
N PHE A 78 7.23 -3.96 5.60
CA PHE A 78 6.08 -4.18 4.72
C PHE A 78 5.10 -3.00 4.77
N ILE A 79 4.59 -2.64 5.94
CA ILE A 79 3.61 -1.56 6.13
C ILE A 79 4.18 -0.21 5.71
N GLY A 80 5.44 0.09 6.05
CA GLY A 80 6.09 1.32 5.64
C GLY A 80 6.16 1.47 4.12
N CYS A 81 6.52 0.40 3.41
CA CYS A 81 6.51 0.38 1.95
C CYS A 81 5.09 0.50 1.36
N LEU A 82 4.08 -0.16 1.96
CA LEU A 82 2.69 0.00 1.52
C LEU A 82 2.20 1.43 1.68
N ILE A 83 2.51 2.10 2.81
CA ILE A 83 2.16 3.50 3.03
C ILE A 83 2.84 4.38 1.99
N ALA A 84 4.16 4.24 1.79
CA ALA A 84 4.90 5.03 0.83
C ALA A 84 4.38 4.83 -0.60
N ALA A 85 4.18 3.57 -1.03
CA ALA A 85 3.61 3.25 -2.34
C ALA A 85 2.22 3.86 -2.52
N THR A 86 1.35 3.78 -1.50
CA THR A 86 0.01 4.38 -1.52
C THR A 86 0.05 5.88 -1.80
N PHE A 87 0.89 6.63 -1.08
CA PHE A 87 0.92 8.08 -1.24
C PHE A 87 1.62 8.52 -2.52
N ILE A 88 2.57 7.75 -3.03
CA ILE A 88 3.19 8.00 -4.34
C ILE A 88 2.17 7.72 -5.46
N ASP A 89 1.43 6.62 -5.38
CA ASP A 89 0.42 6.27 -6.37
C ASP A 89 -0.74 7.27 -6.40
N LEU A 90 -1.15 7.79 -5.24
CA LEU A 90 -2.14 8.88 -5.15
C LEU A 90 -1.69 10.19 -5.79
N ASP A 91 -0.38 10.47 -5.78
CA ASP A 91 0.17 11.72 -6.32
C ASP A 91 0.58 11.61 -7.80
N HIS A 92 1.11 10.44 -8.19
CA HIS A 92 1.78 10.27 -9.49
C HIS A 92 1.17 9.17 -10.36
N PHE A 93 0.20 8.40 -9.85
CA PHE A 93 -0.38 7.23 -10.54
C PHE A 93 0.67 6.21 -10.99
N ILE A 94 1.76 6.10 -10.27
CA ILE A 94 2.88 5.19 -10.54
C ILE A 94 3.36 4.60 -9.23
N ILE A 95 3.55 3.28 -9.19
CA ILE A 95 4.20 2.59 -8.07
C ILE A 95 5.66 2.31 -8.46
N PRO A 96 6.65 2.96 -7.82
CA PRO A 96 8.07 2.77 -8.16
C PRO A 96 8.52 1.32 -7.92
N ASP A 97 9.44 0.83 -8.75
CA ASP A 97 9.95 -0.55 -8.68
C ASP A 97 10.63 -0.90 -7.34
N ALA A 98 11.11 0.10 -6.61
CA ALA A 98 11.63 -0.10 -5.25
C ALA A 98 10.55 -0.62 -4.28
N PHE A 99 9.30 -0.18 -4.43
CA PHE A 99 8.16 -0.60 -3.58
C PHE A 99 7.38 -1.80 -4.15
N THR A 100 7.74 -2.27 -5.33
CA THR A 100 7.17 -3.47 -5.95
C THR A 100 8.22 -4.58 -6.00
N ILE A 101 9.13 -4.55 -6.93
CA ILE A 101 10.19 -5.56 -7.08
C ILE A 101 11.10 -5.58 -5.84
N GLY A 102 11.55 -4.40 -5.39
CA GLY A 102 12.41 -4.27 -4.20
C GLY A 102 11.75 -4.86 -2.96
N LEU A 103 10.48 -4.53 -2.71
CA LEU A 103 9.71 -5.08 -1.60
C LEU A 103 9.53 -6.60 -1.73
N GLY A 104 9.26 -7.11 -2.94
CA GLY A 104 9.16 -8.55 -3.20
C GLY A 104 10.46 -9.31 -2.86
N VAL A 105 11.61 -8.77 -3.29
CA VAL A 105 12.93 -9.33 -2.96
C VAL A 105 13.17 -9.31 -1.45
N VAL A 106 12.87 -8.20 -0.78
CA VAL A 106 12.98 -8.09 0.68
C VAL A 106 12.05 -9.09 1.38
N GLY A 107 10.83 -9.29 0.88
CA GLY A 107 9.89 -10.29 1.38
C GLY A 107 10.45 -11.71 1.32
N LEU A 108 11.02 -12.10 0.18
CA LEU A 108 11.69 -13.41 0.02
C LEU A 108 12.87 -13.58 1.00
N LEU A 109 13.71 -12.56 1.13
CA LEU A 109 14.86 -12.60 2.04
C LEU A 109 14.42 -12.71 3.51
N LEU A 110 13.45 -11.88 3.93
CA LEU A 110 12.91 -11.93 5.29
C LEU A 110 12.21 -13.26 5.58
N SER A 111 11.50 -13.85 4.61
CA SER A 111 10.87 -15.15 4.75
C SER A 111 11.89 -16.28 4.90
N ALA A 112 13.02 -16.19 4.19
CA ALA A 112 14.11 -17.13 4.35
C ALA A 112 14.81 -17.02 5.73
N LEU A 113 14.84 -15.81 6.31
CA LEU A 113 15.49 -15.55 7.61
C LEU A 113 14.54 -15.74 8.81
N ILE A 114 13.25 -15.48 8.63
CA ILE A 114 12.23 -15.45 9.69
C ILE A 114 11.11 -16.43 9.36
N PRO A 115 11.27 -17.75 9.66
CA PRO A 115 10.24 -18.77 9.38
C PRO A 115 8.87 -18.46 9.98
N ALA A 116 8.86 -17.75 11.12
CA ALA A 116 7.64 -17.32 11.80
C ALA A 116 6.79 -16.34 10.97
N LEU A 117 7.36 -15.70 9.93
CA LEU A 117 6.63 -14.81 9.05
C LEU A 117 5.47 -15.53 8.32
N HIS A 118 5.67 -16.79 7.97
CA HIS A 118 4.65 -17.66 7.35
C HIS A 118 4.16 -18.78 8.30
N GLY A 119 4.34 -18.63 9.62
CA GLY A 119 3.82 -19.58 10.60
C GLY A 119 4.68 -20.82 10.84
N HIS A 120 5.90 -20.88 10.27
CA HIS A 120 6.81 -22.03 10.42
C HIS A 120 7.85 -21.88 11.52
N GLY A 121 7.63 -20.96 12.49
CA GLY A 121 8.59 -20.68 13.56
C GLY A 121 8.85 -21.84 14.52
N SER A 122 7.94 -22.80 14.62
CA SER A 122 8.10 -24.03 15.44
C SER A 122 8.72 -25.20 14.68
N ALA A 123 8.90 -25.10 13.37
CA ALA A 123 9.49 -26.18 12.57
C ALA A 123 11.01 -26.24 12.78
N PRO A 124 11.62 -27.45 12.75
CA PRO A 124 13.06 -27.59 12.88
C PRO A 124 13.78 -26.89 11.72
N ALA A 125 14.93 -26.28 12.00
CA ALA A 125 15.82 -25.75 10.98
C ALA A 125 16.53 -26.92 10.27
N PRO A 126 16.75 -26.87 8.94
CA PRO A 126 16.45 -25.78 7.99
C PRO A 126 15.04 -25.84 7.37
N LEU A 127 14.22 -26.83 7.72
CA LEU A 127 12.92 -27.08 7.08
C LEU A 127 11.96 -25.89 7.22
N GLY A 128 11.93 -25.23 8.38
CA GLY A 128 11.11 -24.06 8.61
C GLY A 128 11.47 -22.89 7.68
N HIS A 129 12.75 -22.66 7.46
CA HIS A 129 13.26 -21.63 6.56
C HIS A 129 12.88 -21.91 5.10
N LEU A 130 13.03 -23.16 4.65
CA LEU A 130 12.68 -23.57 3.29
C LEU A 130 11.17 -23.47 3.03
N ARG A 131 10.34 -23.88 3.99
CA ARG A 131 8.87 -23.78 3.88
C ARG A 131 8.43 -22.31 3.81
N SER A 132 8.94 -21.47 4.69
CA SER A 132 8.62 -20.05 4.70
C SER A 132 9.03 -19.35 3.40
N LEU A 133 10.21 -19.67 2.87
CA LEU A 133 10.66 -19.17 1.57
C LEU A 133 9.76 -19.68 0.43
N ALA A 134 9.37 -20.95 0.45
CA ALA A 134 8.46 -21.52 -0.55
C ALA A 134 7.08 -20.85 -0.52
N ASP A 135 6.50 -20.59 0.66
CA ASP A 135 5.23 -19.89 0.81
C ASP A 135 5.32 -18.44 0.30
N SER A 136 6.44 -17.77 0.57
CA SER A 136 6.70 -16.42 0.07
C SER A 136 6.82 -16.40 -1.47
N LEU A 137 7.60 -17.32 -2.04
CA LEU A 137 7.74 -17.45 -3.49
C LEU A 137 6.41 -17.80 -4.17
N GLN A 138 5.67 -18.74 -3.59
CA GLN A 138 4.35 -19.12 -4.06
C GLN A 138 3.37 -17.93 -4.01
N GLY A 139 3.37 -17.16 -2.92
CA GLY A 139 2.58 -15.95 -2.77
C GLY A 139 2.91 -14.90 -3.84
N LEU A 140 4.21 -14.68 -4.09
CA LEU A 140 4.68 -13.76 -5.11
C LEU A 140 4.21 -14.18 -6.51
N LEU A 141 4.42 -15.44 -6.88
CA LEU A 141 4.08 -15.97 -8.21
C LEU A 141 2.56 -16.01 -8.44
N ILE A 142 1.80 -16.49 -7.45
CA ILE A 142 0.33 -16.55 -7.57
C ILE A 142 -0.26 -15.14 -7.59
N GLY A 143 0.23 -14.23 -6.73
CA GLY A 143 -0.25 -12.86 -6.70
C GLY A 143 0.00 -12.12 -8.01
N SER A 144 1.23 -12.12 -8.50
CA SER A 144 1.57 -11.52 -9.80
C SER A 144 0.84 -12.19 -10.95
N GLY A 145 0.80 -13.52 -10.97
CA GLY A 145 0.13 -14.29 -12.01
C GLY A 145 -1.37 -14.02 -12.08
N LEU A 146 -2.05 -13.97 -10.93
CA LEU A 146 -3.48 -13.70 -10.85
C LEU A 146 -3.84 -12.34 -11.45
N VAL A 147 -3.13 -11.29 -11.04
CA VAL A 147 -3.37 -9.93 -11.55
C VAL A 147 -3.02 -9.82 -13.03
N LEU A 148 -1.92 -10.46 -13.45
CA LEU A 148 -1.53 -10.50 -14.87
C LEU A 148 -2.61 -11.16 -15.73
N TRP A 149 -3.14 -12.32 -15.31
CA TRP A 149 -4.19 -13.01 -16.05
C TRP A 149 -5.49 -12.22 -16.07
N ILE A 150 -5.89 -11.58 -14.97
CA ILE A 150 -7.07 -10.70 -14.93
C ILE A 150 -6.88 -9.55 -15.92
N GLY A 151 -5.69 -8.91 -15.93
CA GLY A 151 -5.35 -7.84 -16.85
C GLY A 151 -5.45 -8.28 -18.32
N LEU A 152 -4.78 -9.38 -18.70
CA LEU A 152 -4.78 -9.90 -20.06
C LEU A 152 -6.19 -10.26 -20.55
N VAL A 153 -7.01 -10.90 -19.69
CA VAL A 153 -8.40 -11.21 -20.05
C VAL A 153 -9.22 -9.93 -20.23
N ALA A 154 -9.06 -8.97 -19.31
CA ALA A 154 -9.76 -7.69 -19.41
C ALA A 154 -9.35 -6.89 -20.66
N GLU A 155 -8.07 -6.84 -21.00
CA GLU A 155 -7.57 -6.19 -22.22
C GLU A 155 -8.14 -6.84 -23.49
N THR A 156 -8.17 -8.17 -23.51
CA THR A 156 -8.73 -8.93 -24.66
C THR A 156 -10.21 -8.64 -24.85
N LEU A 157 -10.97 -8.54 -23.74
CA LEU A 157 -12.42 -8.28 -23.78
C LEU A 157 -12.76 -6.82 -24.08
N LEU A 158 -12.02 -5.89 -23.43
CA LEU A 158 -12.29 -4.46 -23.53
C LEU A 158 -11.57 -3.76 -24.68
N ARG A 159 -10.60 -4.45 -25.32
CA ARG A 159 -9.74 -3.94 -26.40
C ARG A 159 -9.02 -2.62 -26.05
N ARG A 160 -8.66 -2.45 -24.78
CA ARG A 160 -7.91 -1.32 -24.24
C ARG A 160 -7.13 -1.77 -23.02
N GLU A 161 -6.06 -1.07 -22.68
CA GLU A 161 -5.32 -1.33 -21.44
C GLU A 161 -6.24 -1.25 -20.23
N ALA A 162 -6.33 -2.34 -19.48
CA ALA A 162 -7.27 -2.48 -18.38
C ALA A 162 -6.60 -2.32 -17.02
N MET A 163 -5.27 -2.57 -16.91
CA MET A 163 -4.57 -2.63 -15.62
C MET A 163 -3.10 -2.24 -15.76
N GLY A 164 -2.60 -1.46 -14.81
CA GLY A 164 -1.19 -1.07 -14.76
C GLY A 164 -0.27 -2.25 -14.40
N PHE A 165 0.85 -2.38 -15.10
CA PHE A 165 1.86 -3.40 -14.79
C PHE A 165 2.48 -3.21 -13.40
N GLY A 166 2.36 -2.02 -12.80
CA GLY A 166 2.71 -1.72 -11.42
C GLY A 166 1.93 -2.56 -10.42
N ASP A 167 0.61 -2.71 -10.63
CA ASP A 167 -0.27 -3.49 -9.75
C ASP A 167 0.09 -4.98 -9.75
N VAL A 168 0.47 -5.54 -10.91
CA VAL A 168 0.94 -6.93 -11.05
C VAL A 168 2.14 -7.20 -10.14
N LYS A 169 3.14 -6.33 -10.18
CA LYS A 169 4.34 -6.42 -9.35
C LYS A 169 4.01 -6.19 -7.88
N PHE A 170 3.12 -5.24 -7.59
CA PHE A 170 2.76 -4.85 -6.24
C PHE A 170 2.02 -5.96 -5.49
N VAL A 171 1.06 -6.62 -6.13
CA VAL A 171 0.38 -7.79 -5.53
C VAL A 171 1.34 -8.96 -5.33
N GLY A 172 2.30 -9.15 -6.24
CA GLY A 172 3.39 -10.10 -6.02
C GLY A 172 4.20 -9.80 -4.76
N ALA A 173 4.56 -8.53 -4.54
CA ALA A 173 5.25 -8.11 -3.33
C ALA A 173 4.39 -8.32 -2.06
N ILE A 174 3.09 -8.00 -2.11
CA ILE A 174 2.15 -8.30 -1.01
C ILE A 174 2.13 -9.82 -0.74
N GLY A 175 2.08 -10.64 -1.80
CA GLY A 175 2.09 -12.09 -1.70
C GLY A 175 3.36 -12.65 -1.06
N ALA A 176 4.51 -12.02 -1.28
CA ALA A 176 5.78 -12.42 -0.64
C ALA A 176 5.74 -12.29 0.89
N PHE A 177 4.95 -11.37 1.45
CA PHE A 177 4.77 -11.20 2.91
C PHE A 177 3.55 -11.93 3.46
N CYS A 178 2.51 -12.07 2.67
CA CYS A 178 1.20 -12.57 3.10
C CYS A 178 0.91 -14.02 2.68
N GLY A 179 1.79 -14.62 1.85
CA GLY A 179 1.53 -15.90 1.20
C GLY A 179 0.48 -15.78 0.09
N TRP A 180 0.22 -16.92 -0.61
CA TRP A 180 -0.71 -16.93 -1.74
C TRP A 180 -2.16 -16.57 -1.36
N GLN A 181 -2.62 -17.00 -0.19
CA GLN A 181 -3.96 -16.68 0.32
C GLN A 181 -4.13 -15.17 0.54
N GLY A 182 -3.09 -14.53 1.10
CA GLY A 182 -3.04 -13.10 1.29
C GLY A 182 -2.96 -12.32 -0.02
N ALA A 183 -2.26 -12.82 -1.02
CA ALA A 183 -2.23 -12.23 -2.36
C ALA A 183 -3.61 -12.25 -3.02
N VAL A 184 -4.30 -13.40 -2.98
CA VAL A 184 -5.68 -13.52 -3.49
C VAL A 184 -6.61 -12.59 -2.72
N PHE A 185 -6.51 -12.58 -1.39
CA PHE A 185 -7.31 -11.67 -0.55
C PHE A 185 -7.02 -10.19 -0.89
N ALA A 186 -5.77 -9.81 -1.15
CA ALA A 186 -5.43 -8.43 -1.49
C ALA A 186 -6.10 -7.98 -2.80
N VAL A 187 -6.19 -8.83 -3.82
CA VAL A 187 -6.86 -8.52 -5.09
C VAL A 187 -8.36 -8.31 -4.89
N PHE A 188 -9.05 -9.30 -4.32
CA PHE A 188 -10.50 -9.23 -4.15
C PHE A 188 -10.91 -8.25 -3.04
N GLY A 189 -10.17 -8.21 -1.95
CA GLY A 189 -10.36 -7.23 -0.88
C GLY A 189 -10.10 -5.80 -1.35
N GLY A 190 -9.06 -5.58 -2.15
CA GLY A 190 -8.78 -4.30 -2.79
C GLY A 190 -9.93 -3.86 -3.70
N ALA A 191 -10.46 -4.77 -4.53
CA ALA A 191 -11.62 -4.49 -5.36
C ALA A 191 -12.87 -4.14 -4.51
N ALA A 192 -13.09 -4.85 -3.40
CA ALA A 192 -14.18 -4.54 -2.47
C ALA A 192 -14.00 -3.16 -1.82
N VAL A 193 -12.79 -2.84 -1.32
CA VAL A 193 -12.47 -1.52 -0.77
C VAL A 193 -12.71 -0.42 -1.81
N GLY A 194 -12.27 -0.64 -3.05
CA GLY A 194 -12.49 0.29 -4.15
C GLY A 194 -13.96 0.51 -4.46
N THR A 195 -14.74 -0.56 -4.50
CA THR A 195 -16.19 -0.49 -4.73
C THR A 195 -16.90 0.29 -3.63
N VAL A 196 -16.56 0.03 -2.36
CA VAL A 196 -17.12 0.75 -1.21
C VAL A 196 -16.75 2.23 -1.28
N TRP A 197 -15.50 2.55 -1.62
CA TRP A 197 -15.04 3.92 -1.75
C TRP A 197 -15.75 4.67 -2.88
N LEU A 198 -15.90 4.05 -4.06
CA LEU A 198 -16.63 4.62 -5.18
C LEU A 198 -18.12 4.83 -4.87
N ALA A 199 -18.76 3.84 -4.22
CA ALA A 199 -20.14 3.96 -3.78
C ALA A 199 -20.33 5.10 -2.77
N ALA A 200 -19.42 5.22 -1.80
CA ALA A 200 -19.45 6.30 -0.83
C ALA A 200 -19.25 7.68 -1.51
N ALA A 201 -18.31 7.80 -2.45
CA ALA A 201 -18.07 9.01 -3.22
C ALA A 201 -19.32 9.41 -4.04
N TRP A 202 -19.97 8.43 -4.68
CA TRP A 202 -21.19 8.66 -5.44
C TRP A 202 -22.37 9.11 -4.57
N LEU A 203 -22.58 8.47 -3.42
CA LEU A 203 -23.58 8.86 -2.44
C LEU A 203 -23.35 10.27 -1.92
N TRP A 204 -22.09 10.61 -1.62
CA TRP A 204 -21.70 11.96 -1.21
C TRP A 204 -22.01 13.01 -2.29
N GLN A 205 -21.70 12.72 -3.56
CA GLN A 205 -22.04 13.61 -4.67
C GLN A 205 -23.55 13.84 -4.79
N ARG A 206 -24.34 12.78 -4.64
CA ARG A 206 -25.80 12.88 -4.65
C ARG A 206 -26.34 13.71 -3.48
N ALA A 207 -25.79 13.52 -2.28
CA ALA A 207 -26.27 14.20 -1.07
C ALA A 207 -25.89 15.68 -1.03
N THR A 208 -24.71 16.05 -1.56
CA THR A 208 -24.16 17.42 -1.44
C THR A 208 -24.25 18.24 -2.72
N GLY A 209 -24.54 17.61 -3.86
CA GLY A 209 -24.47 18.24 -5.18
C GLY A 209 -23.05 18.64 -5.61
N ARG A 210 -22.03 18.36 -4.77
CA ARG A 210 -20.61 18.66 -5.05
C ARG A 210 -19.93 17.44 -5.61
N ARG A 211 -19.10 17.63 -6.63
CA ARG A 211 -18.23 16.53 -7.11
C ARG A 211 -17.30 16.14 -5.96
N ALA A 212 -17.24 14.83 -5.67
CA ALA A 212 -16.24 14.33 -4.73
C ALA A 212 -14.85 14.74 -5.24
N PRO A 213 -13.87 15.02 -4.35
CA PRO A 213 -12.50 15.25 -4.73
C PRO A 213 -11.88 13.91 -5.19
N VAL A 214 -12.32 13.45 -6.34
CA VAL A 214 -11.66 12.43 -7.12
C VAL A 214 -10.48 13.12 -7.79
N ALA A 215 -9.32 12.44 -7.86
CA ALA A 215 -8.05 12.96 -8.33
C ALA A 215 -8.18 13.94 -9.52
N PRO A 216 -7.31 14.96 -9.58
CA PRO A 216 -7.36 15.95 -10.66
C PRO A 216 -7.31 15.23 -12.01
N PRO A 217 -8.06 15.73 -13.02
CA PRO A 217 -7.94 15.20 -14.35
C PRO A 217 -6.49 15.37 -14.78
N THR A 218 -5.78 14.25 -14.97
CA THR A 218 -4.53 14.25 -15.73
C THR A 218 -4.86 14.84 -17.08
N GLU A 219 -4.18 15.91 -17.47
CA GLU A 219 -4.24 16.45 -18.81
C GLU A 219 -3.86 15.32 -19.76
N THR A 220 -4.85 14.69 -20.38
CA THR A 220 -4.63 13.80 -21.51
C THR A 220 -4.11 14.66 -22.66
N PRO A 221 -3.03 14.26 -23.34
CA PRO A 221 -2.63 14.93 -24.57
C PRO A 221 -3.83 14.93 -25.51
N GLU A 222 -4.11 16.10 -26.05
CA GLU A 222 -5.18 16.51 -26.91
C GLU A 222 -5.78 15.40 -27.83
N GLY A 223 -7.09 15.19 -27.73
CA GLY A 223 -7.87 14.74 -28.86
C GLY A 223 -8.93 13.66 -28.67
N GLU A 224 -9.03 12.96 -27.54
CA GLU A 224 -10.09 11.97 -27.36
C GLU A 224 -11.09 12.38 -26.30
N THR A 225 -12.25 12.85 -26.75
CA THR A 225 -13.46 12.98 -25.94
C THR A 225 -13.92 11.58 -25.54
N ALA A 226 -13.60 11.15 -24.32
CA ALA A 226 -14.12 9.90 -23.77
C ALA A 226 -15.63 10.03 -23.56
N PRO A 227 -16.46 9.25 -24.29
CA PRO A 227 -17.88 9.17 -23.99
C PRO A 227 -18.05 8.25 -22.77
N LEU A 228 -18.81 8.73 -21.81
CA LEU A 228 -19.28 8.09 -20.60
C LEU A 228 -18.51 8.43 -19.31
N ALA A 229 -19.28 8.89 -18.35
CA ALA A 229 -19.02 9.47 -17.06
C ALA A 229 -18.26 8.58 -16.02
N PHE A 230 -17.43 7.65 -16.43
CA PHE A 230 -16.56 6.81 -15.58
C PHE A 230 -15.05 7.03 -15.83
N GLY A 231 -14.67 8.17 -16.37
CA GLY A 231 -13.29 8.52 -16.69
C GLY A 231 -12.43 9.01 -15.50
N ALA A 232 -12.78 8.69 -14.25
CA ALA A 232 -11.89 8.93 -13.14
C ALA A 232 -10.86 7.79 -13.09
N HIS A 233 -9.60 8.05 -13.44
CA HIS A 233 -8.48 7.16 -13.14
C HIS A 233 -8.37 7.11 -11.61
N VAL A 234 -8.85 6.02 -11.02
CA VAL A 234 -8.72 5.78 -9.58
C VAL A 234 -7.50 4.90 -9.39
N PRO A 235 -6.47 5.36 -8.66
CA PRO A 235 -5.30 4.54 -8.41
C PRO A 235 -5.72 3.29 -7.62
N PHE A 236 -5.41 2.10 -8.15
CA PHE A 236 -5.80 0.84 -7.53
C PHE A 236 -4.81 0.41 -6.44
N GLY A 237 -3.56 0.86 -6.51
CA GLY A 237 -2.52 0.57 -5.54
C GLY A 237 -2.89 0.83 -4.07
N PRO A 238 -3.49 1.98 -3.70
CA PRO A 238 -3.97 2.24 -2.35
C PRO A 238 -4.95 1.20 -1.82
N MET A 239 -5.83 0.70 -2.66
CA MET A 239 -6.84 -0.30 -2.29
C MET A 239 -6.21 -1.65 -2.04
N LEU A 240 -5.24 -2.04 -2.87
CA LEU A 240 -4.42 -3.24 -2.70
C LEU A 240 -3.60 -3.15 -1.41
N ALA A 241 -3.00 -1.99 -1.14
CA ALA A 241 -2.22 -1.75 0.07
C ALA A 241 -3.06 -1.88 1.34
N VAL A 242 -4.26 -1.30 1.36
CA VAL A 242 -5.20 -1.41 2.49
C VAL A 242 -5.60 -2.88 2.70
N ALA A 243 -5.98 -3.60 1.65
CA ALA A 243 -6.36 -5.01 1.76
C ALA A 243 -5.17 -5.88 2.22
N GLY A 244 -3.97 -5.65 1.70
CA GLY A 244 -2.74 -6.33 2.12
C GLY A 244 -2.39 -6.06 3.59
N ALA A 245 -2.49 -4.81 4.04
CA ALA A 245 -2.25 -4.44 5.43
C ALA A 245 -3.29 -5.06 6.38
N LEU A 246 -4.57 -5.04 6.02
CA LEU A 246 -5.64 -5.68 6.79
C LEU A 246 -5.44 -7.19 6.90
N HIS A 247 -5.08 -7.84 5.80
CA HIS A 247 -4.76 -9.27 5.83
C HIS A 247 -3.57 -9.55 6.74
N PHE A 248 -2.47 -8.81 6.57
CA PHE A 248 -1.26 -9.02 7.35
C PHE A 248 -1.51 -8.87 8.85
N LEU A 249 -2.23 -7.81 9.25
CA LEU A 249 -2.44 -7.48 10.65
C LEU A 249 -3.56 -8.30 11.32
N PHE A 250 -4.67 -8.54 10.63
CA PHE A 250 -5.89 -8.99 11.30
C PHE A 250 -6.53 -10.25 10.69
N LEU A 251 -6.36 -10.48 9.39
CA LEU A 251 -7.18 -11.44 8.66
C LEU A 251 -6.45 -12.72 8.24
N ARG A 252 -5.19 -12.92 8.64
CA ARG A 252 -4.44 -14.16 8.31
C ARG A 252 -5.19 -15.42 8.73
N GLY A 253 -5.62 -15.49 9.99
CA GLY A 253 -6.34 -16.64 10.53
C GLY A 253 -7.70 -16.89 9.86
N PRO A 254 -8.61 -15.90 9.86
CA PRO A 254 -9.91 -16.02 9.19
C PRO A 254 -9.81 -16.39 7.71
N VAL A 255 -8.90 -15.78 6.96
CA VAL A 255 -8.71 -16.08 5.53
C VAL A 255 -8.18 -17.51 5.34
N ALA A 256 -7.19 -17.93 6.13
CA ALA A 256 -6.67 -19.29 6.05
C ALA A 256 -7.74 -20.33 6.41
N ALA A 257 -8.57 -20.08 7.42
CA ALA A 257 -9.69 -20.96 7.80
C ALA A 257 -10.69 -21.07 6.65
N TRP A 258 -11.10 -19.94 6.06
CA TRP A 258 -12.01 -19.95 4.91
C TRP A 258 -11.48 -20.77 3.73
N PHE A 259 -10.21 -20.62 3.37
CA PHE A 259 -9.61 -21.43 2.30
C PHE A 259 -9.54 -22.92 2.67
N ALA A 260 -9.32 -23.26 3.95
CA ALA A 260 -9.34 -24.65 4.41
C ALA A 260 -10.75 -25.26 4.29
N ASP A 261 -11.80 -24.52 4.69
CA ASP A 261 -13.19 -24.96 4.58
C ASP A 261 -13.59 -25.17 3.11
N VAL A 262 -13.21 -24.24 2.23
CA VAL A 262 -13.43 -24.37 0.78
C VAL A 262 -12.73 -25.63 0.23
N ALA A 263 -11.49 -25.90 0.65
CA ALA A 263 -10.74 -27.07 0.19
C ALA A 263 -11.40 -28.40 0.61
N ILE A 264 -12.12 -28.45 1.74
CA ILE A 264 -12.87 -29.63 2.19
C ILE A 264 -14.03 -29.92 1.24
N LEU A 265 -14.75 -28.86 0.76
CA LEU A 265 -15.87 -29.02 -0.17
C LEU A 265 -15.47 -29.65 -1.52
N PHE A 266 -14.21 -29.49 -1.95
CA PHE A 266 -13.71 -30.09 -3.19
C PHE A 266 -13.09 -31.49 -2.99
N ARG A 267 -12.98 -31.97 -1.75
CA ARG A 267 -12.45 -33.31 -1.43
C ARG A 267 -13.56 -34.32 -1.11
N SER A 268 -14.79 -33.83 -0.92
CA SER A 268 -16.02 -34.66 -0.74
C SER A 268 -16.65 -34.97 -2.12
#